data_355f18c9ce283b1478516603827fe747
#
_entry.id   355f18c9ce283b1478516603827fe747
#
_cell.length_a   1.000
_cell.length_b   1.000
_cell.length_c   1.000
_cell.angle_alpha   90.00
_cell.angle_beta   90.00
_cell.angle_gamma   90.00
#
_symmetry.space_group_name_H-M   'P 1'
#
loop_
_entity.id
_entity.type
_entity.pdbx_description
1 polymer ?
#
loop_
_entity_poly.entity_id
_entity_poly.type
_entity_poly.pdbx_seq_one_letter_code
_entity_poly.pdbx_strand_id
1 'polypeptide(L)'
;DAIAVTIGPGLMGALLTGVSFAKGLSVGLNIPLIGVNHMEAHLFSNFIEYPDLEFPFLCLLVSGGHTQIWKVKDFRDYILLGDTRDDAAGEAFDKGARLLGLSYPGGIEIEKQSKNGNSNKYKFPLALYNSKEIEFSFSGLKSSLLRFSQKFNGKIPKNIISDVAASYQKAIVDSLLNKLKLAEEKTKISTIVIGGGVAANQSLRKK
;
A
#
# COMPACT_ATOMS: atom_id res chain seq x y z
N ASP A 1 -8.56 22.29 -23.48
CA ASP A 1 -9.35 21.10 -23.61
C ASP A 1 -10.23 20.85 -22.37
N ALA A 2 -9.69 20.44 -21.21
CA ALA A 2 -10.44 20.23 -19.97
C ALA A 2 -9.52 20.35 -18.75
N ILE A 3 -10.11 20.54 -17.54
CA ILE A 3 -9.42 20.47 -16.27
C ILE A 3 -9.86 19.20 -15.56
N ALA A 4 -8.92 18.32 -15.20
CA ALA A 4 -9.18 17.16 -14.38
C ALA A 4 -8.73 17.42 -12.93
N VAL A 5 -9.56 17.02 -11.95
CA VAL A 5 -9.25 17.19 -10.53
C VAL A 5 -9.77 16.02 -9.72
N THR A 6 -8.98 15.59 -8.73
CA THR A 6 -9.42 14.56 -7.79
C THR A 6 -10.54 15.10 -6.91
N ILE A 7 -11.69 14.40 -6.91
CA ILE A 7 -12.88 14.76 -6.11
C ILE A 7 -13.05 13.91 -4.85
N GLY A 8 -12.28 12.86 -4.71
CA GLY A 8 -12.30 11.94 -3.55
C GLY A 8 -11.93 10.52 -3.93
N PRO A 9 -11.73 9.66 -2.92
CA PRO A 9 -11.53 9.99 -1.50
C PRO A 9 -10.19 10.70 -1.24
N GLY A 10 -10.09 11.36 -0.06
CA GLY A 10 -8.85 12.05 0.35
C GLY A 10 -9.09 12.99 1.53
N LEU A 11 -8.04 13.69 1.95
CA LEU A 11 -8.12 14.67 3.02
C LEU A 11 -9.00 15.84 2.61
N MET A 12 -10.01 16.15 3.43
CA MET A 12 -11.02 17.16 3.14
C MET A 12 -10.43 18.52 2.76
N GLY A 13 -9.43 19.01 3.51
CA GLY A 13 -8.78 20.31 3.22
C GLY A 13 -8.06 20.31 1.86
N ALA A 14 -7.37 19.24 1.50
CA ALA A 14 -6.69 19.12 0.22
C ALA A 14 -7.69 19.04 -0.94
N LEU A 15 -8.74 18.22 -0.79
CA LEU A 15 -9.80 18.10 -1.79
C LEU A 15 -10.53 19.43 -2.00
N LEU A 16 -10.92 20.11 -0.91
CA LEU A 16 -11.61 21.40 -0.99
C LEU A 16 -10.78 22.45 -1.71
N THR A 17 -9.49 22.57 -1.38
CA THR A 17 -8.57 23.50 -2.02
C THR A 17 -8.42 23.19 -3.51
N GLY A 18 -8.12 21.93 -3.86
CA GLY A 18 -7.93 21.50 -5.24
C GLY A 18 -9.18 21.68 -6.10
N VAL A 19 -10.33 21.23 -5.60
CA VAL A 19 -11.61 21.32 -6.33
C VAL A 19 -12.06 22.78 -6.49
N SER A 20 -11.90 23.63 -5.46
CA SER A 20 -12.26 25.05 -5.56
C SER A 20 -11.40 25.79 -6.57
N PHE A 21 -10.08 25.53 -6.57
CA PHE A 21 -9.17 26.09 -7.55
C PHE A 21 -9.50 25.64 -8.98
N ALA A 22 -9.71 24.33 -9.18
CA ALA A 22 -10.07 23.78 -10.48
C ALA A 22 -11.41 24.32 -11.02
N LYS A 23 -12.41 24.51 -10.14
CA LYS A 23 -13.68 25.16 -10.50
C LYS A 23 -13.46 26.61 -10.95
N GLY A 24 -12.66 27.39 -10.21
CA GLY A 24 -12.33 28.76 -10.57
C GLY A 24 -11.67 28.84 -11.95
N LEU A 25 -10.71 27.97 -12.24
CA LEU A 25 -10.06 27.90 -13.57
C LEU A 25 -11.04 27.49 -14.66
N SER A 26 -11.87 26.49 -14.42
CA SER A 26 -12.88 26.03 -15.39
C SER A 26 -13.82 27.16 -15.80
N VAL A 27 -14.33 27.90 -14.82
CA VAL A 27 -15.20 29.06 -15.08
C VAL A 27 -14.43 30.20 -15.79
N GLY A 28 -13.22 30.53 -15.31
CA GLY A 28 -12.44 31.64 -15.88
C GLY A 28 -11.96 31.41 -17.30
N LEU A 29 -11.67 30.13 -17.66
CA LEU A 29 -11.21 29.74 -18.98
C LEU A 29 -12.33 29.21 -19.89
N ASN A 30 -13.54 29.08 -19.36
CA ASN A 30 -14.70 28.49 -20.05
C ASN A 30 -14.40 27.11 -20.67
N ILE A 31 -13.76 26.23 -19.89
CA ILE A 31 -13.42 24.85 -20.28
C ILE A 31 -14.02 23.84 -19.32
N PRO A 32 -14.31 22.59 -19.76
CA PRO A 32 -14.93 21.56 -18.94
C PRO A 32 -14.11 21.19 -17.70
N LEU A 33 -14.80 20.87 -16.59
CA LEU A 33 -14.22 20.29 -15.38
C LEU A 33 -14.57 18.81 -15.30
N ILE A 34 -13.54 17.97 -15.12
CA ILE A 34 -13.67 16.52 -14.99
C ILE A 34 -13.28 16.12 -13.56
N GLY A 35 -14.24 15.53 -12.83
CA GLY A 35 -13.97 14.95 -11.51
C GLY A 35 -13.40 13.54 -11.63
N VAL A 36 -12.25 13.30 -11.00
CA VAL A 36 -11.57 12.01 -11.02
C VAL A 36 -11.63 11.35 -9.65
N ASN A 37 -12.03 10.09 -9.59
CA ASN A 37 -11.94 9.30 -8.38
C ASN A 37 -10.47 8.91 -8.11
N HIS A 38 -10.00 9.12 -6.87
CA HIS A 38 -8.61 8.84 -6.49
C HIS A 38 -8.23 7.36 -6.64
N MET A 39 -9.14 6.45 -6.32
CA MET A 39 -8.90 5.02 -6.47
C MET A 39 -8.82 4.62 -7.95
N GLU A 40 -9.72 5.14 -8.79
CA GLU A 40 -9.63 4.96 -10.24
C GLU A 40 -8.30 5.46 -10.79
N ALA A 41 -7.84 6.63 -10.36
CA ALA A 41 -6.56 7.17 -10.77
C ALA A 41 -5.40 6.21 -10.45
N HIS A 42 -5.43 5.57 -9.28
CA HIS A 42 -4.44 4.55 -8.92
C HIS A 42 -4.56 3.28 -9.77
N LEU A 43 -5.77 2.80 -10.04
CA LEU A 43 -5.98 1.61 -10.86
C LEU A 43 -5.47 1.83 -12.30
N PHE A 44 -5.83 2.97 -12.87
CA PHE A 44 -5.57 3.25 -14.28
C PHE A 44 -4.21 3.91 -14.53
N SER A 45 -3.51 4.42 -13.50
CA SER A 45 -2.12 4.88 -13.65
C SER A 45 -1.16 3.80 -14.17
N ASN A 46 -1.50 2.52 -14.00
CA ASN A 46 -0.72 1.42 -14.52
C ASN A 46 -0.63 1.42 -16.06
N PHE A 47 -1.63 1.94 -16.77
CA PHE A 47 -1.60 2.07 -18.22
C PHE A 47 -0.59 3.10 -18.73
N ILE A 48 -0.10 4.01 -17.87
CA ILE A 48 0.95 4.96 -18.22
C ILE A 48 2.29 4.22 -18.36
N GLU A 49 2.57 3.26 -17.47
CA GLU A 49 3.81 2.47 -17.51
C GLU A 49 3.67 1.25 -18.44
N TYR A 50 2.46 0.68 -18.51
CA TYR A 50 2.15 -0.51 -19.31
C TYR A 50 0.97 -0.24 -20.25
N PRO A 51 1.20 0.47 -21.39
CA PRO A 51 0.12 0.82 -22.33
C PRO A 51 -0.62 -0.39 -22.91
N ASP A 52 0.07 -1.53 -23.03
CA ASP A 52 -0.46 -2.80 -23.56
C ASP A 52 -1.10 -3.68 -22.48
N LEU A 53 -1.38 -3.15 -21.29
CA LEU A 53 -2.05 -3.88 -20.23
C LEU A 53 -3.48 -4.23 -20.65
N GLU A 54 -3.81 -5.52 -20.65
CA GLU A 54 -5.12 -6.01 -21.05
C GLU A 54 -6.01 -6.35 -19.84
N PHE A 55 -7.32 -6.18 -20.03
CA PHE A 55 -8.33 -6.62 -19.07
C PHE A 55 -8.67 -8.12 -19.26
N PRO A 56 -9.08 -8.84 -18.19
CA PRO A 56 -9.11 -8.39 -16.81
C PRO A 56 -7.75 -8.54 -16.12
N PHE A 57 -7.50 -7.72 -15.10
CA PHE A 57 -6.33 -7.85 -14.24
C PHE A 57 -6.68 -7.66 -12.76
N LEU A 58 -5.81 -8.12 -11.87
CA LEU A 58 -5.84 -7.81 -10.44
C LEU A 58 -4.90 -6.62 -10.16
N CYS A 59 -5.38 -5.66 -9.38
CA CYS A 59 -4.55 -4.56 -8.90
C CYS A 59 -4.40 -4.64 -7.39
N LEU A 60 -3.17 -4.83 -6.91
CA LEU A 60 -2.81 -4.65 -5.51
C LEU A 60 -2.45 -3.18 -5.29
N LEU A 61 -3.37 -2.42 -4.74
CA LEU A 61 -3.17 -1.02 -4.38
C LEU A 61 -2.62 -0.93 -2.96
N VAL A 62 -1.36 -0.49 -2.82
CA VAL A 62 -0.65 -0.41 -1.53
C VAL A 62 -0.01 0.96 -1.35
N SER A 63 -0.56 1.76 -0.44
CA SER A 63 -0.09 3.11 -0.15
C SER A 63 0.02 3.37 1.35
N GLY A 64 0.29 4.61 1.74
CA GLY A 64 0.24 5.05 3.13
C GLY A 64 -1.13 4.92 3.77
N GLY A 65 -2.21 5.09 2.99
CA GLY A 65 -3.59 5.08 3.49
C GLY A 65 -4.45 3.91 3.00
N HIS A 66 -3.99 3.15 2.00
CA HIS A 66 -4.80 2.09 1.39
C HIS A 66 -4.01 0.79 1.25
N THR A 67 -4.69 -0.33 1.48
CA THR A 67 -4.20 -1.67 1.18
C THR A 67 -5.36 -2.50 0.69
N GLN A 68 -5.50 -2.57 -0.62
CA GLN A 68 -6.68 -3.09 -1.30
C GLN A 68 -6.30 -4.00 -2.46
N ILE A 69 -7.15 -5.00 -2.73
CA ILE A 69 -7.07 -5.81 -3.95
C ILE A 69 -8.33 -5.56 -4.77
N TRP A 70 -8.12 -5.14 -6.00
CA TRP A 70 -9.18 -4.86 -6.96
C TRP A 70 -9.12 -5.86 -8.12
N LYS A 71 -10.31 -6.30 -8.58
CA LYS A 71 -10.50 -6.95 -9.87
C LYS A 71 -10.96 -5.91 -10.86
N VAL A 72 -10.17 -5.63 -11.87
CA VAL A 72 -10.46 -4.65 -12.92
C VAL A 72 -10.79 -5.40 -14.19
N LYS A 73 -12.05 -5.25 -14.66
CA LYS A 73 -12.56 -5.93 -15.86
C LYS A 73 -12.62 -5.00 -17.06
N ASP A 74 -12.75 -3.70 -16.81
CA ASP A 74 -12.79 -2.64 -17.80
C ASP A 74 -12.61 -1.27 -17.14
N PHE A 75 -12.47 -0.17 -17.88
CA PHE A 75 -12.34 1.21 -17.38
C PHE A 75 -13.47 1.67 -16.45
N ARG A 76 -14.64 1.06 -16.49
CA ARG A 76 -15.79 1.37 -15.64
C ARG A 76 -16.36 0.17 -14.90
N ASP A 77 -15.70 -0.98 -15.01
CA ASP A 77 -16.12 -2.22 -14.32
C ASP A 77 -14.95 -2.76 -13.49
N TYR A 78 -14.92 -2.37 -12.23
CA TYR A 78 -13.95 -2.85 -11.26
C TYR A 78 -14.62 -3.13 -9.92
N ILE A 79 -14.13 -4.15 -9.22
CA ILE A 79 -14.72 -4.66 -7.99
C ILE A 79 -13.62 -4.73 -6.92
N LEU A 80 -13.91 -4.16 -5.76
CA LEU A 80 -13.06 -4.33 -4.57
C LEU A 80 -13.23 -5.76 -4.06
N LEU A 81 -12.16 -6.55 -4.10
CA LEU A 81 -12.12 -7.92 -3.60
C LEU A 81 -11.75 -8.00 -2.13
N GLY A 82 -10.94 -7.07 -1.66
CA GLY A 82 -10.48 -7.05 -0.29
C GLY A 82 -9.83 -5.74 0.13
N ASP A 83 -9.91 -5.45 1.43
CA ASP A 83 -9.41 -4.22 2.04
C ASP A 83 -8.73 -4.53 3.37
N THR A 84 -8.01 -3.55 3.91
CA THR A 84 -7.50 -3.65 5.28
C THR A 84 -8.61 -3.33 6.29
N ARG A 85 -8.61 -4.08 7.40
CA ARG A 85 -9.53 -3.86 8.53
C ARG A 85 -9.05 -2.75 9.48
N ASP A 86 -7.78 -2.38 9.38
CA ASP A 86 -7.14 -1.43 10.29
C ASP A 86 -6.06 -0.60 9.58
N ASP A 87 -4.81 -0.64 10.03
CA ASP A 87 -3.72 0.10 9.41
C ASP A 87 -3.49 -0.33 7.95
N ALA A 88 -3.14 0.59 7.08
CA ALA A 88 -2.59 0.27 5.77
C ALA A 88 -1.13 -0.24 5.88
N ALA A 89 -0.66 -0.97 4.85
CA ALA A 89 0.70 -1.51 4.84
C ALA A 89 1.77 -0.40 4.91
N GLY A 90 1.57 0.72 4.20
CA GLY A 90 2.47 1.87 4.29
C GLY A 90 2.49 2.50 5.68
N GLU A 91 1.33 2.63 6.31
CA GLU A 91 1.23 3.08 7.69
C GLU A 91 1.91 2.11 8.67
N ALA A 92 1.82 0.80 8.42
CA ALA A 92 2.55 -0.21 9.19
C ALA A 92 4.07 -0.04 9.05
N PHE A 93 4.57 0.24 7.84
CA PHE A 93 5.98 0.59 7.62
C PHE A 93 6.38 1.84 8.40
N ASP A 94 5.61 2.93 8.34
CA ASP A 94 5.92 4.19 9.02
C ASP A 94 5.92 4.04 10.55
N LYS A 95 4.91 3.34 11.09
CA LYS A 95 4.83 3.02 12.52
C LYS A 95 6.00 2.11 12.97
N GLY A 96 6.37 1.13 12.14
CA GLY A 96 7.51 0.25 12.38
C GLY A 96 8.83 1.02 12.38
N ALA A 97 9.08 1.86 11.40
CA ALA A 97 10.27 2.70 11.30
C ALA A 97 10.44 3.57 12.54
N ARG A 98 9.36 4.21 12.99
CA ARG A 98 9.38 5.02 14.23
C ARG A 98 9.81 4.21 15.45
N LEU A 99 9.30 2.98 15.61
CA LEU A 99 9.68 2.10 16.71
C LEU A 99 11.15 1.61 16.62
N LEU A 100 11.68 1.53 15.40
CA LEU A 100 13.08 1.21 15.14
C LEU A 100 14.02 2.43 15.30
N GLY A 101 13.47 3.64 15.52
CA GLY A 101 14.26 4.88 15.57
C GLY A 101 14.79 5.33 14.20
N LEU A 102 14.10 4.93 13.12
CA LEU A 102 14.43 5.30 11.74
C LEU A 102 13.65 6.55 11.32
N SER A 103 14.13 7.21 10.25
CA SER A 103 13.53 8.41 9.69
C SER A 103 12.26 8.12 8.89
N TYR A 104 11.58 9.19 8.48
CA TYR A 104 10.45 9.17 7.55
C TYR A 104 10.94 9.49 6.12
N PRO A 105 10.40 8.88 5.06
CA PRO A 105 9.32 7.87 5.01
C PRO A 105 9.79 6.48 5.45
N GLY A 106 8.98 5.85 6.33
CA GLY A 106 9.37 4.61 7.01
C GLY A 106 9.60 3.42 6.09
N GLY A 107 8.84 3.29 5.01
CA GLY A 107 8.99 2.21 4.05
C GLY A 107 10.38 2.17 3.42
N ILE A 108 10.90 3.33 3.00
CA ILE A 108 12.24 3.47 2.40
C ILE A 108 13.33 3.13 3.42
N GLU A 109 13.20 3.64 4.65
CA GLU A 109 14.21 3.44 5.68
C GLU A 109 14.24 1.99 6.18
N ILE A 110 13.09 1.34 6.35
CA ILE A 110 13.02 -0.09 6.66
C ILE A 110 13.65 -0.90 5.54
N GLU A 111 13.36 -0.58 4.28
CA GLU A 111 13.95 -1.28 3.14
C GLU A 111 15.49 -1.14 3.11
N LYS A 112 16.03 0.06 3.32
CA LYS A 112 17.49 0.28 3.41
C LYS A 112 18.12 -0.57 4.51
N GLN A 113 17.55 -0.55 5.71
CA GLN A 113 18.06 -1.33 6.84
C GLN A 113 17.95 -2.84 6.58
N SER A 114 16.88 -3.30 5.93
CA SER A 114 16.63 -4.71 5.63
C SER A 114 17.66 -5.34 4.71
N LYS A 115 18.34 -4.55 3.85
CA LYS A 115 19.34 -5.06 2.89
C LYS A 115 20.45 -5.86 3.53
N ASN A 116 20.84 -5.50 4.74
CA ASN A 116 21.94 -6.12 5.49
C ASN A 116 21.44 -7.03 6.62
N GLY A 117 20.12 -7.32 6.66
CA GLY A 117 19.49 -8.09 7.72
C GLY A 117 19.04 -9.47 7.30
N ASN A 118 18.97 -10.39 8.27
CA ASN A 118 18.37 -11.70 8.07
C ASN A 118 16.86 -11.65 8.35
N SER A 119 16.06 -11.76 7.29
CA SER A 119 14.59 -11.69 7.36
C SER A 119 13.92 -12.87 8.08
N ASN A 120 14.65 -13.92 8.40
CA ASN A 120 14.14 -15.11 9.11
C ASN A 120 14.54 -15.15 10.59
N LYS A 121 15.29 -14.15 11.08
CA LYS A 121 15.83 -14.16 12.43
C LYS A 121 14.77 -13.92 13.49
N TYR A 122 13.78 -13.08 13.21
CA TYR A 122 12.68 -12.78 14.12
C TYR A 122 11.34 -13.12 13.48
N LYS A 123 10.42 -13.67 14.26
CA LYS A 123 9.06 -14.00 13.78
C LYS A 123 8.09 -12.90 14.21
N PHE A 124 7.45 -12.28 13.24
CA PHE A 124 6.32 -11.37 13.45
C PHE A 124 5.00 -12.04 13.03
N PRO A 125 3.88 -11.70 13.68
CA PRO A 125 2.61 -12.32 13.37
C PRO A 125 2.13 -11.92 11.96
N LEU A 126 1.53 -12.89 11.27
CA LEU A 126 0.82 -12.68 10.02
C LEU A 126 -0.68 -12.75 10.33
N ALA A 127 -1.31 -11.59 10.52
CA ALA A 127 -2.74 -11.54 10.80
C ALA A 127 -3.53 -12.08 9.61
N LEU A 128 -4.65 -12.75 9.87
CA LEU A 128 -5.56 -13.29 8.87
C LEU A 128 -4.91 -14.23 7.82
N TYR A 129 -3.70 -14.75 8.08
CA TYR A 129 -2.94 -15.56 7.12
C TYR A 129 -3.73 -16.78 6.64
N ASN A 130 -4.40 -17.50 7.56
CA ASN A 130 -5.20 -18.68 7.27
C ASN A 130 -6.67 -18.39 6.93
N SER A 131 -7.09 -17.11 6.94
CA SER A 131 -8.44 -16.72 6.57
C SER A 131 -8.66 -16.90 5.06
N LYS A 132 -9.81 -17.43 4.70
CA LYS A 132 -10.26 -17.56 3.29
C LYS A 132 -10.81 -16.26 2.72
N GLU A 133 -10.93 -15.21 3.55
CA GLU A 133 -11.33 -13.88 3.10
C GLU A 133 -10.11 -13.07 2.62
N ILE A 134 -10.33 -12.25 1.58
CA ILE A 134 -9.31 -11.36 1.04
C ILE A 134 -9.31 -10.09 1.87
N GLU A 135 -8.69 -10.16 3.04
CA GLU A 135 -8.63 -9.04 3.99
C GLU A 135 -7.26 -8.95 4.61
N PHE A 136 -6.86 -7.72 4.95
CA PHE A 136 -5.59 -7.44 5.60
C PHE A 136 -5.79 -6.92 7.03
N SER A 137 -4.76 -7.05 7.85
CA SER A 137 -4.66 -6.39 9.15
C SER A 137 -3.19 -6.24 9.51
N PHE A 138 -2.77 -5.04 9.88
CA PHE A 138 -1.38 -4.71 10.20
C PHE A 138 -1.21 -4.12 11.61
N SER A 139 -2.28 -3.76 12.32
CA SER A 139 -2.19 -3.19 13.68
C SER A 139 -1.49 -4.12 14.67
N GLY A 140 -1.65 -5.43 14.50
CA GLY A 140 -0.98 -6.46 15.29
C GLY A 140 0.54 -6.47 15.11
N LEU A 141 1.05 -6.11 13.94
CA LEU A 141 2.49 -6.01 13.67
C LEU A 141 3.14 -4.91 14.49
N LYS A 142 2.54 -3.70 14.52
CA LYS A 142 2.99 -2.60 15.37
C LYS A 142 3.07 -3.03 16.84
N SER A 143 2.00 -3.62 17.35
CA SER A 143 1.93 -4.07 18.75
C SER A 143 2.97 -5.16 19.06
N SER A 144 3.25 -6.05 18.10
CA SER A 144 4.29 -7.07 18.23
C SER A 144 5.68 -6.47 18.26
N LEU A 145 5.98 -5.50 17.39
CA LEU A 145 7.26 -4.80 17.36
C LEU A 145 7.47 -3.94 18.63
N LEU A 146 6.40 -3.32 19.14
CA LEU A 146 6.45 -2.58 20.40
C LEU A 146 6.78 -3.52 21.56
N ARG A 147 6.10 -4.66 21.70
CA ARG A 147 6.45 -5.66 22.71
C ARG A 147 7.88 -6.19 22.56
N PHE A 148 8.35 -6.33 21.32
CA PHE A 148 9.74 -6.72 21.06
C PHE A 148 10.71 -5.65 21.56
N SER A 149 10.45 -4.37 21.32
CA SER A 149 11.31 -3.26 21.78
C SER A 149 11.37 -3.16 23.31
N GLN A 150 10.29 -3.52 24.00
CA GLN A 150 10.23 -3.51 25.48
C GLN A 150 11.27 -4.45 26.11
N LYS A 151 11.68 -5.54 25.42
CA LYS A 151 12.77 -6.42 25.88
C LYS A 151 14.13 -5.68 25.98
N PHE A 152 14.21 -4.51 25.39
CA PHE A 152 15.40 -3.66 25.36
C PHE A 152 15.12 -2.27 25.96
N ASN A 153 14.23 -2.20 26.96
CA ASN A 153 13.81 -0.94 27.58
C ASN A 153 13.27 0.10 26.57
N GLY A 154 12.57 -0.39 25.55
CA GLY A 154 11.94 0.45 24.52
C GLY A 154 12.88 0.89 23.40
N LYS A 155 14.18 0.58 23.45
CA LYS A 155 15.17 0.99 22.44
C LYS A 155 15.92 -0.22 21.87
N ILE A 156 15.57 -0.60 20.66
CA ILE A 156 16.18 -1.75 19.97
C ILE A 156 17.67 -1.48 19.72
N PRO A 157 18.59 -2.41 20.10
CA PRO A 157 20.04 -2.25 19.90
C PRO A 157 20.40 -2.11 18.42
N LYS A 158 21.35 -1.23 18.11
CA LYS A 158 21.76 -0.93 16.72
C LYS A 158 22.25 -2.16 15.95
N ASN A 159 22.92 -3.09 16.62
CA ASN A 159 23.49 -4.30 16.02
C ASN A 159 22.44 -5.32 15.55
N ILE A 160 21.17 -5.17 15.95
CA ILE A 160 20.09 -6.07 15.52
C ILE A 160 19.01 -5.36 14.69
N ILE A 161 19.10 -4.04 14.52
CA ILE A 161 18.07 -3.25 13.79
C ILE A 161 17.85 -3.79 12.37
N SER A 162 18.92 -4.14 11.65
CA SER A 162 18.82 -4.65 10.27
C SER A 162 18.04 -5.97 10.19
N ASP A 163 18.29 -6.89 11.12
CA ASP A 163 17.58 -8.16 11.19
C ASP A 163 16.11 -7.98 11.57
N VAL A 164 15.83 -7.05 12.51
CA VAL A 164 14.47 -6.73 12.92
C VAL A 164 13.72 -6.07 11.77
N ALA A 165 14.33 -5.11 11.09
CA ALA A 165 13.75 -4.43 9.93
C ALA A 165 13.46 -5.41 8.78
N ALA A 166 14.40 -6.31 8.47
CA ALA A 166 14.24 -7.33 7.44
C ALA A 166 13.10 -8.31 7.78
N SER A 167 13.02 -8.75 9.03
CA SER A 167 11.97 -9.67 9.49
C SER A 167 10.59 -8.98 9.52
N TYR A 168 10.54 -7.72 9.91
CA TYR A 168 9.32 -6.92 9.94
C TYR A 168 8.81 -6.64 8.51
N GLN A 169 9.68 -6.19 7.61
CA GLN A 169 9.36 -6.03 6.18
C GLN A 169 8.85 -7.34 5.58
N LYS A 170 9.53 -8.45 5.86
CA LYS A 170 9.09 -9.77 5.38
C LYS A 170 7.66 -10.08 5.81
N ALA A 171 7.29 -9.81 7.05
CA ALA A 171 5.93 -10.08 7.54
C ALA A 171 4.87 -9.25 6.80
N ILE A 172 5.15 -7.96 6.51
CA ILE A 172 4.24 -7.13 5.71
C ILE A 172 4.11 -7.69 4.29
N VAL A 173 5.23 -7.96 3.63
CA VAL A 173 5.25 -8.46 2.24
C VAL A 173 4.57 -9.83 2.13
N ASP A 174 4.86 -10.76 3.05
CA ASP A 174 4.24 -12.09 3.06
C ASP A 174 2.71 -12.02 3.29
N SER A 175 2.23 -11.06 4.10
CA SER A 175 0.80 -10.81 4.28
C SER A 175 0.14 -10.33 2.99
N LEU A 176 0.78 -9.40 2.27
CA LEU A 176 0.28 -8.89 0.99
C LEU A 176 0.21 -10.00 -0.06
N LEU A 177 1.28 -10.75 -0.23
CA LEU A 177 1.37 -11.82 -1.23
C LEU A 177 0.44 -13.00 -0.92
N ASN A 178 0.23 -13.33 0.35
CA ASN A 178 -0.73 -14.37 0.73
C ASN A 178 -2.15 -14.05 0.24
N LYS A 179 -2.60 -12.81 0.41
CA LYS A 179 -3.94 -12.41 -0.02
C LYS A 179 -4.04 -12.17 -1.53
N LEU A 180 -2.96 -11.72 -2.14
CA LEU A 180 -2.89 -11.60 -3.60
C LEU A 180 -3.01 -12.97 -4.28
N LYS A 181 -2.28 -13.98 -3.78
CA LYS A 181 -2.41 -15.36 -4.23
C LYS A 181 -3.82 -15.92 -4.05
N LEU A 182 -4.45 -15.66 -2.91
CA LEU A 182 -5.83 -16.05 -2.67
C LEU A 182 -6.81 -15.38 -3.67
N ALA A 183 -6.57 -14.11 -4.03
CA ALA A 183 -7.35 -13.40 -5.03
C ALA A 183 -7.18 -14.02 -6.42
N GLU A 184 -5.95 -14.35 -6.82
CA GLU A 184 -5.64 -15.07 -8.05
C GLU A 184 -6.36 -16.44 -8.09
N GLU A 185 -6.27 -17.22 -7.03
CA GLU A 185 -6.92 -18.54 -6.92
C GLU A 185 -8.45 -18.45 -7.05
N LYS A 186 -9.06 -17.42 -6.44
CA LYS A 186 -10.53 -17.21 -6.48
C LYS A 186 -11.01 -16.67 -7.83
N THR A 187 -10.25 -15.81 -8.48
CA THR A 187 -10.66 -15.13 -9.72
C THR A 187 -10.18 -15.79 -10.98
N LYS A 188 -9.13 -16.61 -10.90
CA LYS A 188 -8.41 -17.22 -12.04
C LYS A 188 -7.79 -16.18 -12.98
N ILE A 189 -7.48 -14.99 -12.47
CA ILE A 189 -6.81 -13.91 -13.20
C ILE A 189 -5.34 -13.92 -12.79
N SER A 190 -4.45 -14.15 -13.76
CA SER A 190 -2.99 -14.22 -13.55
C SER A 190 -2.27 -12.91 -13.83
N THR A 191 -2.90 -11.97 -14.56
CA THR A 191 -2.33 -10.64 -14.77
C THR A 191 -2.48 -9.81 -13.50
N ILE A 192 -1.35 -9.41 -12.92
CA ILE A 192 -1.30 -8.69 -11.64
C ILE A 192 -0.49 -7.41 -11.83
N VAL A 193 -1.05 -6.28 -11.39
CA VAL A 193 -0.34 -5.01 -11.28
C VAL A 193 -0.31 -4.54 -9.83
N ILE A 194 0.71 -3.76 -9.48
CA ILE A 194 0.88 -3.22 -8.13
C ILE A 194 0.99 -1.70 -8.22
N GLY A 195 0.05 -1.01 -7.59
CA GLY A 195 0.00 0.44 -7.55
C GLY A 195 0.21 1.02 -6.15
N GLY A 196 0.49 2.32 -6.08
CA GLY A 196 0.70 3.06 -4.83
C GLY A 196 2.16 3.10 -4.36
N GLY A 197 2.43 3.92 -3.33
CA GLY A 197 3.81 4.21 -2.90
C GLY A 197 4.59 2.98 -2.40
N VAL A 198 3.93 1.99 -1.81
CA VAL A 198 4.59 0.75 -1.34
C VAL A 198 4.94 -0.18 -2.51
N ALA A 199 4.37 0.01 -3.70
CA ALA A 199 4.73 -0.72 -4.91
C ALA A 199 6.20 -0.56 -5.31
N ALA A 200 6.87 0.51 -4.86
CA ALA A 200 8.30 0.72 -5.08
C ALA A 200 9.20 -0.22 -4.26
N ASN A 201 8.65 -0.90 -3.24
CA ASN A 201 9.43 -1.80 -2.36
C ASN A 201 9.99 -2.99 -3.14
N GLN A 202 11.31 -3.11 -3.17
CA GLN A 202 12.02 -4.14 -3.94
C GLN A 202 11.79 -5.56 -3.42
N SER A 203 11.52 -5.72 -2.11
CA SER A 203 11.18 -7.04 -1.55
C SER A 203 9.81 -7.52 -2.01
N LEU A 204 8.86 -6.61 -2.23
CA LEU A 204 7.55 -6.92 -2.80
C LEU A 204 7.65 -7.25 -4.29
N ARG A 205 8.43 -6.47 -5.05
CA ARG A 205 8.58 -6.65 -6.52
C ARG A 205 9.33 -7.94 -6.93
N LYS A 206 10.21 -8.45 -6.05
CA LYS A 206 11.03 -9.65 -6.36
C LYS A 206 10.33 -10.98 -6.10
N LYS A 207 9.20 -10.95 -5.46
CA LYS A 207 8.41 -12.14 -5.11
C LYS A 207 7.15 -12.26 -5.96
#